data_83a7087a89418d1fbedbb9ecbc26f60c
#
_entry.id   83a7087a89418d1fbedbb9ecbc26f60c
#
_cell.length_a   1.000
_cell.length_b   1.000
_cell.length_c   1.000
_cell.angle_alpha   90.00
_cell.angle_beta   90.00
_cell.angle_gamma   90.00
#
_symmetry.space_group_name_H-M   'P 1'
#
loop_
_entity.id
_entity.type
_entity.pdbx_description
1 polymer ?
#
loop_
_entity_poly.entity_id
_entity_poly.type
_entity_poly.pdbx_seq_one_letter_code
_entity_poly.pdbx_strand_id
1 'polypeptide(L)'
;MMQIELIITFSIIGFATSNTSYVETNEVIGIDFGTSFVSVGIFRYGTVEIIPNEYGNRMTPTYALFTETGDCIIGELAYLKTGHNPKTKIYNLKRLLGRTWDDIFVQNLIATVPYDLAYVNNKPYVQVNLGYKKIQFSPEEISAMFLVQMKQLAEKYLHGPIKDAVITVPAYFNDQQRQAVKDASAIAELNVRRLISEP
;
A
#
# COMPACT_ATOMS: atom_id res chain seq x y z
N MET A 1 -0.46 -4.91 15.71
CA MET A 1 -0.40 -6.25 15.13
C MET A 1 -1.78 -6.91 15.00
N MET A 2 -2.58 -7.01 16.07
CA MET A 2 -3.93 -7.62 16.02
C MET A 2 -4.97 -6.92 15.12
N GLN A 3 -4.84 -5.63 14.80
CA GLN A 3 -5.84 -4.88 14.00
C GLN A 3 -5.69 -5.06 12.49
N ILE A 4 -4.49 -5.34 12.01
CA ILE A 4 -4.24 -5.58 10.58
C ILE A 4 -4.68 -6.98 10.17
N GLU A 5 -4.48 -7.98 11.03
CA GLU A 5 -4.99 -9.34 10.78
C GLU A 5 -6.51 -9.35 10.56
N LEU A 6 -7.25 -8.49 11.27
CA LEU A 6 -8.72 -8.41 11.13
C LEU A 6 -9.15 -7.79 9.79
N ILE A 7 -8.43 -6.79 9.28
CA ILE A 7 -8.75 -6.11 8.00
C ILE A 7 -8.29 -6.95 6.81
N ILE A 8 -7.12 -7.58 6.90
CA ILE A 8 -6.60 -8.46 5.84
C ILE A 8 -7.42 -9.75 5.74
N THR A 9 -7.88 -10.30 6.87
CA THR A 9 -8.67 -11.54 6.90
C THR A 9 -10.06 -11.37 6.27
N PHE A 10 -10.68 -10.19 6.37
CA PHE A 10 -12.00 -9.93 5.76
C PHE A 10 -11.96 -9.77 4.23
N SER A 11 -10.83 -9.34 3.66
CA SER A 11 -10.67 -9.26 2.20
C SER A 11 -10.32 -10.60 1.55
N ILE A 12 -9.94 -11.62 2.32
CA ILE A 12 -9.51 -12.94 1.84
C ILE A 12 -10.65 -13.99 1.80
N ILE A 13 -11.82 -13.70 2.40
CA ILE A 13 -12.96 -14.64 2.38
C ILE A 13 -13.64 -14.63 1.00
N GLY A 14 -13.00 -15.23 0.02
CA GLY A 14 -13.55 -15.37 -1.33
C GLY A 14 -12.86 -16.37 -2.23
N PHE A 15 -11.76 -16.99 -1.81
CA PHE A 15 -11.10 -18.00 -2.62
C PHE A 15 -11.14 -19.36 -1.95
N ALA A 16 -12.01 -20.23 -2.48
CA ALA A 16 -12.00 -21.64 -2.20
C ALA A 16 -10.58 -22.22 -2.44
N THR A 17 -10.08 -22.96 -1.46
CA THR A 17 -8.85 -23.73 -1.57
C THR A 17 -8.99 -24.77 -2.66
N SER A 18 -8.68 -24.41 -3.89
CA SER A 18 -8.29 -25.40 -4.88
C SER A 18 -6.87 -25.83 -4.55
N ASN A 19 -6.66 -27.13 -4.32
CA ASN A 19 -5.36 -27.77 -4.22
C ASN A 19 -4.63 -27.65 -5.58
N THR A 20 -4.14 -26.47 -5.90
CA THR A 20 -3.19 -26.25 -6.98
C THR A 20 -1.81 -26.39 -6.35
N SER A 21 -1.04 -27.36 -6.78
CA SER A 21 0.39 -27.48 -6.47
C SER A 21 1.07 -26.23 -7.03
N TYR A 22 1.26 -25.22 -6.18
CA TYR A 22 2.01 -24.01 -6.56
C TYR A 22 3.48 -24.42 -6.76
N VAL A 23 3.98 -24.20 -7.96
CA VAL A 23 5.42 -24.22 -8.21
C VAL A 23 6.00 -23.01 -7.46
N GLU A 24 6.94 -23.26 -6.54
CA GLU A 24 7.67 -22.15 -5.90
C GLU A 24 8.34 -21.33 -6.99
N THR A 25 7.87 -20.12 -7.20
CA THR A 25 8.49 -19.21 -8.16
C THR A 25 9.56 -18.41 -7.41
N ASN A 26 10.81 -18.44 -7.91
CA ASN A 26 11.89 -17.55 -7.45
C ASN A 26 11.81 -16.17 -8.13
N GLU A 27 10.61 -15.78 -8.57
CA GLU A 27 10.41 -14.53 -9.29
C GLU A 27 10.51 -13.34 -8.35
N VAL A 28 11.16 -12.29 -8.83
CA VAL A 28 11.27 -11.01 -8.13
C VAL A 28 10.46 -9.97 -8.90
N ILE A 29 9.52 -9.34 -8.23
CA ILE A 29 8.71 -8.28 -8.84
C ILE A 29 9.35 -6.91 -8.62
N GLY A 30 9.16 -6.00 -9.57
CA GLY A 30 9.45 -4.58 -9.42
C GLY A 30 8.18 -3.82 -9.03
N ILE A 31 8.21 -3.06 -7.95
CA ILE A 31 7.10 -2.20 -7.55
C ILE A 31 7.56 -0.74 -7.64
N ASP A 32 6.90 0.02 -8.51
CA ASP A 32 7.03 1.47 -8.50
C ASP A 32 5.96 2.04 -7.54
N PHE A 33 6.40 2.37 -6.32
CA PHE A 33 5.51 2.85 -5.27
C PHE A 33 5.51 4.37 -5.22
N GLY A 34 4.71 5.00 -6.10
CA GLY A 34 4.62 6.45 -6.21
C GLY A 34 3.63 7.11 -5.23
N THR A 35 3.66 8.45 -5.15
CA THR A 35 2.75 9.25 -4.31
C THR A 35 1.31 9.21 -4.83
N SER A 36 1.12 9.21 -6.14
CA SER A 36 -0.21 9.26 -6.78
C SER A 36 -0.62 7.92 -7.38
N PHE A 37 0.33 7.13 -7.84
CA PHE A 37 0.10 5.84 -8.47
C PHE A 37 1.13 4.82 -8.00
N VAL A 38 0.73 3.56 -8.02
CA VAL A 38 1.60 2.41 -7.83
C VAL A 38 1.48 1.49 -9.03
N SER A 39 2.58 0.90 -9.46
CA SER A 39 2.61 -0.12 -10.49
C SER A 39 3.47 -1.31 -10.10
N VAL A 40 3.19 -2.46 -10.69
CA VAL A 40 3.97 -3.68 -10.52
C VAL A 40 4.37 -4.26 -11.86
N GLY A 41 5.58 -4.73 -11.96
CA GLY A 41 6.09 -5.35 -13.16
C GLY A 41 7.04 -6.51 -12.87
N ILE A 42 7.37 -7.24 -13.91
CA ILE A 42 8.28 -8.37 -13.87
C ILE A 42 9.25 -8.30 -15.04
N PHE A 43 10.46 -8.81 -14.83
CA PHE A 43 11.44 -9.00 -15.91
C PHE A 43 11.43 -10.47 -16.32
N ARG A 44 10.94 -10.74 -17.54
CA ARG A 44 10.91 -12.08 -18.13
C ARG A 44 11.34 -12.04 -19.59
N TYR A 45 12.00 -13.09 -20.04
CA TYR A 45 12.39 -13.27 -21.45
C TYR A 45 13.15 -12.08 -22.03
N GLY A 46 13.97 -11.40 -21.21
CA GLY A 46 14.77 -10.25 -21.64
C GLY A 46 14.02 -8.91 -21.71
N THR A 47 12.75 -8.85 -21.30
CA THR A 47 11.92 -7.64 -21.34
C THR A 47 11.26 -7.37 -19.99
N VAL A 48 10.95 -6.08 -19.74
CA VAL A 48 10.12 -5.67 -18.62
C VAL A 48 8.66 -5.67 -19.05
N GLU A 49 7.83 -6.33 -18.27
CA GLU A 49 6.39 -6.37 -18.47
C GLU A 49 5.68 -5.75 -17.25
N ILE A 50 4.86 -4.72 -17.49
CA ILE A 50 4.04 -4.11 -16.44
C ILE A 50 2.73 -4.87 -16.35
N ILE A 51 2.42 -5.38 -15.17
CA ILE A 51 1.23 -6.18 -14.89
C ILE A 51 0.04 -5.24 -14.74
N PRO A 52 -1.02 -5.39 -15.56
CA PRO A 52 -2.20 -4.54 -15.46
C PRO A 52 -3.01 -4.88 -14.20
N ASN A 53 -3.70 -3.88 -13.66
CA ASN A 53 -4.66 -4.08 -12.60
C ASN A 53 -5.98 -4.71 -13.14
N GLU A 54 -6.95 -4.93 -12.25
CA GLU A 54 -8.24 -5.56 -12.58
C GLU A 54 -9.07 -4.77 -13.60
N TYR A 55 -8.73 -3.50 -13.83
CA TYR A 55 -9.36 -2.61 -14.82
C TYR A 55 -8.57 -2.52 -16.13
N GLY A 56 -7.48 -3.28 -16.25
CA GLY A 56 -6.59 -3.24 -17.41
C GLY A 56 -5.60 -2.08 -17.44
N ASN A 57 -5.55 -1.27 -16.34
CA ASN A 57 -4.63 -0.14 -16.23
C ASN A 57 -3.27 -0.60 -15.70
N ARG A 58 -2.19 -0.05 -16.25
CA ARG A 58 -0.81 -0.34 -15.83
C ARG A 58 -0.35 0.43 -14.59
N MET A 59 -1.15 1.39 -14.16
CA MET A 59 -0.94 2.17 -12.95
C MET A 59 -2.22 2.13 -12.11
N THR A 60 -2.07 1.92 -10.81
CA THR A 60 -3.16 1.89 -9.84
C THR A 60 -3.08 3.13 -8.97
N PRO A 61 -4.16 3.93 -8.83
CA PRO A 61 -4.15 5.10 -7.96
C PRO A 61 -3.84 4.73 -6.49
N THR A 62 -2.98 5.51 -5.81
CA THR A 62 -2.66 5.31 -4.39
C THR A 62 -3.71 5.94 -3.49
N TYR A 63 -4.95 5.46 -3.61
CA TYR A 63 -6.10 5.85 -2.81
C TYR A 63 -6.60 4.68 -1.98
N ALA A 64 -6.86 4.92 -0.70
CA ALA A 64 -7.52 3.99 0.22
C ALA A 64 -8.82 4.63 0.72
N LEU A 65 -9.93 3.90 0.68
CA LEU A 65 -11.23 4.33 1.16
C LEU A 65 -11.71 3.37 2.24
N PHE A 66 -11.90 3.88 3.45
CA PHE A 66 -12.48 3.13 4.55
C PHE A 66 -14.00 3.29 4.55
N THR A 67 -14.70 2.17 4.55
CA THR A 67 -16.18 2.14 4.59
C THR A 67 -16.69 2.21 6.02
N GLU A 68 -17.98 2.50 6.18
CA GLU A 68 -18.63 2.50 7.50
C GLU A 68 -18.65 1.11 8.15
N THR A 69 -18.59 0.05 7.35
CA THR A 69 -18.48 -1.34 7.81
C THR A 69 -17.08 -1.72 8.31
N GLY A 70 -16.09 -0.85 8.07
CA GLY A 70 -14.69 -1.07 8.47
C GLY A 70 -13.83 -1.71 7.39
N ASP A 71 -14.39 -1.98 6.21
CA ASP A 71 -13.62 -2.49 5.08
C ASP A 71 -12.73 -1.40 4.50
N CYS A 72 -11.59 -1.79 3.91
CA CYS A 72 -10.71 -0.90 3.18
C CYS A 72 -10.71 -1.25 1.70
N ILE A 73 -11.14 -0.31 0.88
CA ILE A 73 -11.10 -0.38 -0.59
C ILE A 73 -9.84 0.34 -1.05
N ILE A 74 -9.08 -0.25 -1.96
CA ILE A 74 -7.79 0.28 -2.43
C ILE A 74 -7.81 0.49 -3.94
N GLY A 75 -7.04 1.47 -4.41
CA GLY A 75 -6.75 1.67 -5.82
C GLY A 75 -7.86 2.33 -6.60
N GLU A 76 -8.15 1.80 -7.78
CA GLU A 76 -9.09 2.36 -8.76
C GLU A 76 -10.49 2.60 -8.18
N LEU A 77 -11.05 1.59 -7.49
CA LEU A 77 -12.36 1.71 -6.84
C LEU A 77 -12.38 2.80 -5.77
N ALA A 78 -11.34 2.89 -4.95
CA ALA A 78 -11.22 3.94 -3.95
C ALA A 78 -11.15 5.33 -4.60
N TYR A 79 -10.44 5.44 -5.72
CA TYR A 79 -10.32 6.69 -6.48
C TYR A 79 -11.66 7.11 -7.10
N LEU A 80 -12.34 6.19 -7.80
CA LEU A 80 -13.58 6.46 -8.54
C LEU A 80 -14.81 6.63 -7.66
N LYS A 81 -14.84 6.00 -6.48
CA LYS A 81 -16.00 6.11 -5.59
C LYS A 81 -16.23 7.54 -5.12
N THR A 82 -17.41 8.06 -5.44
CA THR A 82 -17.92 9.38 -5.02
C THR A 82 -19.01 9.23 -3.94
N GLY A 83 -19.38 10.33 -3.30
CA GLY A 83 -20.48 10.33 -2.30
C GLY A 83 -20.08 9.79 -0.93
N HIS A 84 -18.83 9.43 -0.69
CA HIS A 84 -18.32 9.05 0.63
C HIS A 84 -17.81 10.25 1.41
N ASN A 85 -17.73 10.10 2.74
CA ASN A 85 -17.10 11.12 3.60
C ASN A 85 -15.64 11.33 3.18
N PRO A 86 -15.24 12.54 2.78
CA PRO A 86 -13.86 12.82 2.37
C PRO A 86 -12.81 12.46 3.45
N LYS A 87 -13.21 12.44 4.72
CA LYS A 87 -12.33 12.07 5.84
C LYS A 87 -11.95 10.59 5.88
N THR A 88 -12.66 9.74 5.12
CA THR A 88 -12.35 8.29 5.04
C THR A 88 -11.59 7.92 3.78
N LYS A 89 -11.31 8.89 2.90
CA LYS A 89 -10.55 8.70 1.66
C LYS A 89 -9.12 9.22 1.83
N ILE A 90 -8.17 8.29 1.90
CA ILE A 90 -6.77 8.54 2.22
C ILE A 90 -5.94 8.52 0.95
N TYR A 91 -5.07 9.50 0.77
CA TYR A 91 -4.14 9.64 -0.35
C TYR A 91 -2.91 10.44 0.07
N ASN A 92 -1.91 10.60 -0.80
CA ASN A 92 -0.62 11.27 -0.49
C ASN A 92 0.17 10.62 0.66
N LEU A 93 -0.10 9.36 0.95
CA LEU A 93 0.42 8.64 2.11
C LEU A 93 1.96 8.57 2.13
N LYS A 94 2.58 8.48 0.95
CA LYS A 94 4.05 8.44 0.82
C LYS A 94 4.72 9.67 1.45
N ARG A 95 4.00 10.80 1.57
CA ARG A 95 4.50 12.02 2.21
C ARG A 95 4.60 11.93 3.73
N LEU A 96 3.97 10.92 4.34
CA LEU A 96 3.98 10.68 5.79
C LEU A 96 5.03 9.64 6.21
N LEU A 97 5.44 8.75 5.27
CA LEU A 97 6.32 7.62 5.56
C LEU A 97 7.63 8.07 6.22
N GLY A 98 7.93 7.48 7.39
CA GLY A 98 9.17 7.68 8.13
C GLY A 98 9.40 9.11 8.63
N ARG A 99 8.36 9.94 8.69
CA ARG A 99 8.44 11.32 9.19
C ARG A 99 8.00 11.44 10.63
N THR A 100 8.52 12.47 11.31
CA THR A 100 8.04 12.87 12.63
C THR A 100 6.87 13.83 12.51
N TRP A 101 6.08 13.95 13.58
CA TRP A 101 4.93 14.86 13.62
C TRP A 101 5.28 16.30 13.31
N ASP A 102 6.41 16.80 13.84
CA ASP A 102 6.85 18.20 13.71
C ASP A 102 7.49 18.51 12.34
N ASP A 103 7.61 17.51 11.45
CA ASP A 103 8.15 17.73 10.10
C ASP A 103 7.26 18.70 9.32
N ILE A 104 7.86 19.71 8.70
CA ILE A 104 7.14 20.75 7.95
C ILE A 104 6.26 20.17 6.83
N PHE A 105 6.67 19.06 6.21
CA PHE A 105 5.87 18.40 5.18
C PHE A 105 4.62 17.73 5.77
N VAL A 106 4.70 17.21 7.00
CA VAL A 106 3.55 16.66 7.73
C VAL A 106 2.60 17.78 8.11
N GLN A 107 3.10 18.89 8.66
CA GLN A 107 2.29 20.02 9.06
C GLN A 107 1.58 20.68 7.84
N ASN A 108 2.27 20.79 6.71
CA ASN A 108 1.66 21.25 5.46
C ASN A 108 0.58 20.27 4.94
N LEU A 109 0.80 18.97 5.09
CA LEU A 109 -0.18 17.96 4.66
C LEU A 109 -1.45 18.03 5.51
N ILE A 110 -1.34 18.20 6.83
CA ILE A 110 -2.48 18.36 7.74
C ILE A 110 -3.40 19.52 7.27
N ALA A 111 -2.82 20.59 6.78
CA ALA A 111 -3.58 21.75 6.30
C ALA A 111 -4.29 21.54 4.94
N THR A 112 -3.91 20.50 4.18
CA THR A 112 -4.35 20.32 2.78
C THR A 112 -5.19 19.09 2.53
N VAL A 113 -5.14 18.08 3.42
CA VAL A 113 -5.93 16.85 3.27
C VAL A 113 -7.22 16.91 4.08
N PRO A 114 -8.32 16.28 3.61
CA PRO A 114 -9.60 16.27 4.33
C PRO A 114 -9.64 15.27 5.49
N TYR A 115 -8.79 14.25 5.49
CA TYR A 115 -8.76 13.23 6.53
C TYR A 115 -7.96 13.67 7.76
N ASP A 116 -8.31 13.13 8.90
CA ASP A 116 -7.71 13.50 10.17
C ASP A 116 -6.36 12.78 10.37
N LEU A 117 -5.35 13.50 10.86
CA LEU A 117 -4.09 12.95 11.33
C LEU A 117 -4.03 13.07 12.86
N ALA A 118 -3.47 12.05 13.51
CA ALA A 118 -3.28 11.99 14.95
C ALA A 118 -1.79 11.92 15.31
N TYR A 119 -1.43 12.56 16.43
CA TYR A 119 -0.12 12.45 17.03
C TYR A 119 -0.02 11.17 17.86
N VAL A 120 0.91 10.29 17.51
CA VAL A 120 1.20 9.08 18.28
C VAL A 120 2.71 8.92 18.41
N ASN A 121 3.25 9.07 19.62
CA ASN A 121 4.68 8.89 19.90
C ASN A 121 5.59 9.63 18.89
N ASN A 122 5.32 10.91 18.68
CA ASN A 122 6.02 11.79 17.73
C ASN A 122 5.95 11.37 16.26
N LYS A 123 4.95 10.57 15.88
CA LYS A 123 4.69 10.15 14.51
C LYS A 123 3.29 10.53 14.07
N PRO A 124 3.08 10.85 12.78
CA PRO A 124 1.75 11.04 12.22
C PRO A 124 1.05 9.69 12.00
N TYR A 125 -0.17 9.57 12.48
CA TYR A 125 -1.05 8.44 12.22
C TYR A 125 -2.29 8.94 11.48
N VAL A 126 -2.77 8.19 10.50
CA VAL A 126 -4.05 8.46 9.85
C VAL A 126 -5.16 8.02 10.78
N GLN A 127 -6.06 8.94 11.14
CA GLN A 127 -7.21 8.65 11.98
C GLN A 127 -8.47 8.53 11.14
N VAL A 128 -9.09 7.36 11.18
CA VAL A 128 -10.34 7.08 10.47
C VAL A 128 -11.45 6.93 11.49
N ASN A 129 -12.54 7.69 11.28
CA ASN A 129 -13.75 7.61 12.11
C ASN A 129 -14.84 6.85 11.33
N LEU A 130 -15.16 5.65 11.81
CA LEU A 130 -16.17 4.77 11.21
C LEU A 130 -17.58 4.94 11.84
N GLY A 131 -17.79 6.02 12.60
CA GLY A 131 -19.02 6.30 13.30
C GLY A 131 -19.09 5.63 14.67
N TYR A 132 -18.99 4.32 14.73
CA TYR A 132 -19.00 3.55 15.99
C TYR A 132 -17.60 3.38 16.61
N LYS A 133 -16.53 3.58 15.84
CA LYS A 133 -15.15 3.39 16.28
C LYS A 133 -14.21 4.36 15.58
N LYS A 134 -13.22 4.86 16.33
CA LYS A 134 -12.04 5.55 15.78
C LYS A 134 -10.88 4.56 15.70
N ILE A 135 -10.27 4.48 14.55
CA ILE A 135 -9.11 3.62 14.30
C ILE A 135 -7.95 4.50 13.83
N GLN A 136 -6.76 4.18 14.26
CA GLN A 136 -5.53 4.87 13.86
C GLN A 136 -4.62 3.88 13.16
N PHE A 137 -4.13 4.28 11.99
CA PHE A 137 -3.20 3.52 11.19
C PHE A 137 -1.90 4.29 11.01
N SER A 138 -0.77 3.63 11.15
CA SER A 138 0.50 4.20 10.72
C SER A 138 0.52 4.33 9.19
N PRO A 139 1.32 5.24 8.64
CA PRO A 139 1.53 5.31 7.20
C PRO A 139 2.07 4.00 6.61
N GLU A 140 2.87 3.27 7.37
CA GLU A 140 3.42 1.97 7.01
C GLU A 140 2.33 0.91 6.84
N GLU A 141 1.35 0.88 7.75
CA GLU A 141 0.23 -0.06 7.69
C GLU A 141 -0.64 0.15 6.44
N ILE A 142 -1.00 1.41 6.13
CA ILE A 142 -1.80 1.67 4.91
C ILE A 142 -0.95 1.43 3.64
N SER A 143 0.35 1.76 3.68
CA SER A 143 1.25 1.46 2.56
C SER A 143 1.36 -0.04 2.30
N ALA A 144 1.38 -0.85 3.35
CA ALA A 144 1.37 -2.30 3.24
C ALA A 144 0.14 -2.82 2.49
N MET A 145 -1.04 -2.20 2.66
CA MET A 145 -2.24 -2.60 1.93
C MET A 145 -2.06 -2.46 0.41
N PHE A 146 -1.39 -1.39 -0.06
CA PHE A 146 -1.05 -1.23 -1.47
C PHE A 146 -0.05 -2.28 -1.94
N LEU A 147 0.97 -2.56 -1.13
CA LEU A 147 1.98 -3.57 -1.46
C LEU A 147 1.38 -4.98 -1.53
N VAL A 148 0.43 -5.30 -0.64
CA VAL A 148 -0.36 -6.54 -0.69
C VAL A 148 -1.15 -6.62 -1.99
N GLN A 149 -1.80 -5.54 -2.41
CA GLN A 149 -2.53 -5.51 -3.68
C GLN A 149 -1.60 -5.75 -4.88
N MET A 150 -0.43 -5.13 -4.91
CA MET A 150 0.57 -5.35 -5.98
C MET A 150 1.10 -6.79 -5.98
N LYS A 151 1.35 -7.36 -4.79
CA LYS A 151 1.72 -8.77 -4.63
C LYS A 151 0.64 -9.68 -5.21
N GLN A 152 -0.62 -9.49 -4.81
CA GLN A 152 -1.75 -10.29 -5.29
C GLN A 152 -1.97 -10.21 -6.81
N LEU A 153 -1.82 -9.01 -7.39
CA LEU A 153 -1.87 -8.83 -8.85
C LEU A 153 -0.76 -9.63 -9.54
N ALA A 154 0.45 -9.59 -9.00
CA ALA A 154 1.58 -10.35 -9.53
C ALA A 154 1.37 -11.86 -9.37
N GLU A 155 0.94 -12.33 -8.21
CA GLU A 155 0.66 -13.75 -7.94
C GLU A 155 -0.42 -14.31 -8.86
N LYS A 156 -1.49 -13.54 -9.09
CA LYS A 156 -2.56 -13.90 -10.03
C LYS A 156 -2.04 -13.98 -11.47
N TYR A 157 -1.22 -13.01 -11.87
CA TYR A 157 -0.65 -12.95 -13.22
C TYR A 157 0.36 -14.07 -13.49
N LEU A 158 1.19 -14.38 -12.49
CA LEU A 158 2.27 -15.35 -12.57
C LEU A 158 1.85 -16.78 -12.21
N HIS A 159 0.61 -16.95 -11.72
CA HIS A 159 0.07 -18.22 -11.22
C HIS A 159 0.92 -18.88 -10.14
N GLY A 160 1.55 -18.07 -9.26
CA GLY A 160 2.40 -18.57 -8.20
C GLY A 160 2.71 -17.53 -7.11
N PRO A 161 3.15 -17.99 -5.92
CA PRO A 161 3.41 -17.11 -4.79
C PRO A 161 4.62 -16.20 -5.03
N ILE A 162 4.53 -14.95 -4.59
CA ILE A 162 5.61 -13.96 -4.65
C ILE A 162 6.08 -13.63 -3.24
N LYS A 163 7.39 -13.73 -3.03
CA LYS A 163 8.05 -13.40 -1.76
C LYS A 163 8.99 -12.20 -1.85
N ASP A 164 9.54 -11.93 -3.02
CA ASP A 164 10.64 -10.98 -3.21
C ASP A 164 10.25 -9.82 -4.11
N ALA A 165 10.67 -8.61 -3.71
CA ALA A 165 10.42 -7.40 -4.47
C ALA A 165 11.63 -6.45 -4.50
N VAL A 166 11.74 -5.69 -5.57
CA VAL A 166 12.52 -4.46 -5.67
C VAL A 166 11.53 -3.30 -5.69
N ILE A 167 11.73 -2.29 -4.83
CA ILE A 167 10.78 -1.20 -4.67
C ILE A 167 11.47 0.14 -4.92
N THR A 168 10.79 1.05 -5.63
CA THR A 168 11.31 2.39 -5.88
C THR A 168 11.05 3.32 -4.68
N VAL A 169 11.98 4.22 -4.43
CA VAL A 169 11.86 5.30 -3.45
C VAL A 169 12.41 6.59 -4.02
N PRO A 170 11.92 7.76 -3.61
CA PRO A 170 12.52 9.03 -4.00
C PRO A 170 14.01 9.10 -3.63
N ALA A 171 14.81 9.69 -4.49
CA ALA A 171 16.26 9.82 -4.26
C ALA A 171 16.59 10.58 -2.96
N TYR A 172 15.71 11.54 -2.58
CA TYR A 172 15.84 12.36 -1.37
C TYR A 172 15.37 11.69 -0.08
N PHE A 173 14.86 10.45 -0.13
CA PHE A 173 14.45 9.73 1.08
C PHE A 173 15.66 9.46 1.97
N ASN A 174 15.53 9.87 3.24
CA ASN A 174 16.50 9.55 4.28
C ASN A 174 16.36 8.09 4.77
N ASP A 175 17.23 7.69 5.67
CA ASP A 175 17.25 6.30 6.18
C ASP A 175 15.96 5.91 6.90
N GLN A 176 15.35 6.83 7.66
CA GLN A 176 14.07 6.57 8.35
C GLN A 176 12.93 6.33 7.37
N GLN A 177 12.87 7.10 6.30
CA GLN A 177 11.86 6.94 5.25
C GLN A 177 12.09 5.64 4.44
N ARG A 178 13.32 5.30 4.15
CA ARG A 178 13.70 4.02 3.52
C ARG A 178 13.35 2.84 4.42
N GLN A 179 13.57 2.96 5.74
CA GLN A 179 13.20 1.94 6.69
C GLN A 179 11.67 1.79 6.77
N ALA A 180 10.91 2.88 6.77
CA ALA A 180 9.44 2.83 6.75
C ALA A 180 8.86 2.07 5.52
N VAL A 181 9.50 2.19 4.34
CA VAL A 181 9.13 1.39 3.17
C VAL A 181 9.42 -0.10 3.39
N LYS A 182 10.56 -0.44 4.03
CA LYS A 182 10.86 -1.83 4.38
C LYS A 182 9.89 -2.38 5.42
N ASP A 183 9.51 -1.58 6.41
CA ASP A 183 8.54 -1.96 7.45
C ASP A 183 7.16 -2.23 6.81
N ALA A 184 6.71 -1.36 5.91
CA ALA A 184 5.49 -1.58 5.14
C ALA A 184 5.55 -2.87 4.30
N SER A 185 6.71 -3.15 3.70
CA SER A 185 6.92 -4.36 2.91
C SER A 185 6.91 -5.61 3.78
N ALA A 186 7.50 -5.55 4.97
CA ALA A 186 7.48 -6.65 5.92
C ALA A 186 6.05 -6.97 6.39
N ILE A 187 5.22 -5.95 6.62
CA ILE A 187 3.79 -6.12 6.92
C ILE A 187 3.05 -6.80 5.75
N ALA A 188 3.44 -6.49 4.50
CA ALA A 188 2.90 -7.09 3.28
C ALA A 188 3.49 -8.49 2.98
N GLU A 189 4.34 -9.02 3.86
CA GLU A 189 5.06 -10.28 3.65
C GLU A 189 5.86 -10.31 2.33
N LEU A 190 6.51 -9.17 2.02
CA LEU A 190 7.43 -9.01 0.91
C LEU A 190 8.86 -8.80 1.42
N ASN A 191 9.78 -9.62 0.95
CA ASN A 191 11.21 -9.43 1.17
C ASN A 191 11.73 -8.37 0.20
N VAL A 192 12.16 -7.23 0.70
CA VAL A 192 12.76 -6.19 -0.13
C VAL A 192 14.20 -6.55 -0.46
N ARG A 193 14.44 -7.04 -1.67
CA ARG A 193 15.78 -7.35 -2.16
C ARG A 193 16.60 -6.08 -2.34
N ARG A 194 15.98 -5.01 -2.82
CA ARG A 194 16.63 -3.72 -3.02
C ARG A 194 15.61 -2.57 -3.02
N LEU A 195 16.01 -1.42 -2.46
CA LEU A 195 15.38 -0.13 -2.72
C LEU A 195 16.19 0.60 -3.78
N ILE A 196 15.53 1.08 -4.83
CA ILE A 196 16.16 1.85 -5.92
C ILE A 196 15.57 3.25 -5.98
N SER A 197 16.35 4.23 -6.38
CA SER A 197 15.84 5.59 -6.54
C SER A 197 14.92 5.68 -7.75
N GLU A 198 13.82 6.43 -7.59
CA GLU A 198 12.99 6.86 -8.71
C GLU A 198 13.83 7.69 -9.70
N PRO A 199 13.49 7.67 -11.01
CA PRO A 199 14.14 8.50 -12.01
C PRO A 199 14.03 9.99 -11.73
#